data_fe2b0a48ce9c849e196cac476e455172
#
_entry.id   fe2b0a48ce9c849e196cac476e455172
#
_cell.length_a   1.000
_cell.length_b   1.000
_cell.length_c   1.000
_cell.angle_alpha   90.00
_cell.angle_beta   90.00
_cell.angle_gamma   90.00
#
_symmetry.space_group_name_H-M   'P 1'
#
loop_
_entity.id
_entity.type
_entity.pdbx_description
1 polymer ?
#
loop_
_entity_poly.entity_id
_entity_poly.type
_entity_poly.pdbx_seq_one_letter_code
_entity_poly.pdbx_strand_id
1 'polypeptide(L)'
;MEQLSYIDEHAISVDASVAETWSALLRVLCRDPADPATVQVGKLDDAIPQQRLAVNGRHLCFAVYRLVFELDPKADSSGVRLRALTWAAFPGVRGKLFRALAIEAGAHRFVVRRMLKHIAEQAHLRGATIG
;
A
#
# COMPACT_ATOMS: atom_id res chain seq x y z
N MET A 1 -2.78 -21.09 12.75
CA MET A 1 -2.64 -19.95 11.83
C MET A 1 -2.98 -18.68 12.58
N GLU A 2 -2.06 -17.73 12.59
CA GLU A 2 -2.31 -16.47 13.28
C GLU A 2 -3.34 -15.63 12.54
N GLN A 3 -4.28 -15.11 13.29
CA GLN A 3 -5.32 -14.25 12.75
C GLN A 3 -4.82 -12.82 12.74
N LEU A 4 -4.82 -12.21 11.55
CA LEU A 4 -4.40 -10.82 11.40
C LEU A 4 -5.51 -9.88 11.89
N SER A 5 -5.12 -8.91 12.71
CA SER A 5 -6.04 -7.88 13.21
C SER A 5 -5.90 -6.61 12.38
N TYR A 6 -7.01 -5.94 12.15
CA TYR A 6 -7.01 -4.64 11.46
C TYR A 6 -6.23 -3.62 12.28
N ILE A 7 -5.33 -2.91 11.65
CA ILE A 7 -4.49 -1.88 12.29
C ILE A 7 -4.99 -0.50 11.93
N ASP A 8 -4.95 -0.13 10.64
CA ASP A 8 -5.36 1.21 10.22
C ASP A 8 -5.62 1.26 8.72
N GLU A 9 -6.12 2.42 8.30
CA GLU A 9 -6.32 2.79 6.91
C GLU A 9 -5.79 4.20 6.71
N HIS A 10 -5.04 4.38 5.63
CA HIS A 10 -4.61 5.70 5.18
C HIS A 10 -5.06 5.89 3.73
N ALA A 11 -5.38 7.12 3.37
CA ALA A 11 -5.84 7.42 2.02
C ALA A 11 -5.27 8.75 1.55
N ILE A 12 -5.12 8.87 0.23
CA ILE A 12 -4.67 10.09 -0.40
C ILE A 12 -5.48 10.29 -1.68
N SER A 13 -5.78 11.54 -2.01
CA SER A 13 -6.39 11.89 -3.29
C SER A 13 -5.31 11.99 -4.36
N VAL A 14 -5.53 11.33 -5.48
CA VAL A 14 -4.61 11.34 -6.62
C VAL A 14 -5.31 12.04 -7.78
N ASP A 15 -4.69 13.08 -8.30
CA ASP A 15 -5.21 13.84 -9.42
C ASP A 15 -4.73 13.23 -10.74
N ALA A 16 -5.17 12.01 -10.99
CA ALA A 16 -4.84 11.22 -12.16
C ALA A 16 -5.93 10.18 -12.38
N SER A 17 -5.92 9.53 -13.54
CA SER A 17 -6.88 8.48 -13.84
C SER A 17 -6.59 7.22 -13.02
N VAL A 18 -7.57 6.30 -12.98
CA VAL A 18 -7.40 4.99 -12.34
C VAL A 18 -6.24 4.24 -13.00
N ALA A 19 -6.15 4.26 -14.34
CA ALA A 19 -5.10 3.58 -15.07
C ALA A 19 -3.72 4.15 -14.75
N GLU A 20 -3.58 5.46 -14.70
CA GLU A 20 -2.31 6.12 -14.36
C GLU A 20 -1.91 5.85 -12.92
N THR A 21 -2.87 5.84 -12.00
CA THR A 21 -2.62 5.56 -10.59
C THR A 21 -2.20 4.11 -10.41
N TRP A 22 -2.86 3.17 -11.08
CA TRP A 22 -2.48 1.76 -11.06
C TRP A 22 -1.06 1.55 -11.57
N SER A 23 -0.73 2.18 -12.71
CA SER A 23 0.62 2.10 -13.27
C SER A 23 1.68 2.66 -12.31
N ALA A 24 1.37 3.78 -11.65
CA ALA A 24 2.28 4.37 -10.67
C ALA A 24 2.47 3.46 -9.46
N LEU A 25 1.39 2.84 -8.98
CA LEU A 25 1.44 1.87 -7.88
C LEU A 25 2.40 0.72 -8.21
N LEU A 26 2.26 0.14 -9.40
CA LEU A 26 3.12 -0.96 -9.81
C LEU A 26 4.58 -0.53 -9.97
N ARG A 27 4.83 0.67 -10.50
CA ARG A 27 6.20 1.17 -10.65
C ARG A 27 6.89 1.40 -9.30
N VAL A 28 6.14 1.85 -8.32
CA VAL A 28 6.69 2.09 -6.98
C VAL A 28 6.92 0.78 -6.23
N LEU A 29 6.01 -0.19 -6.34
CA LEU A 29 6.03 -1.38 -5.51
C LEU A 29 6.68 -2.60 -6.17
N CYS A 30 6.74 -2.66 -7.49
CA CYS A 30 7.21 -3.84 -8.21
C CYS A 30 8.58 -3.60 -8.85
N ARG A 31 9.39 -4.65 -8.84
CA ARG A 31 10.65 -4.66 -9.57
C ARG A 31 10.41 -4.54 -11.08
N ASP A 32 9.40 -5.28 -11.57
CA ASP A 32 8.92 -5.20 -12.94
C ASP A 32 7.48 -4.69 -12.91
N PRO A 33 7.22 -3.44 -13.35
CA PRO A 33 5.86 -2.89 -13.31
C PRO A 33 4.84 -3.65 -14.16
N ALA A 34 5.30 -4.45 -15.12
CA ALA A 34 4.42 -5.26 -15.95
C ALA A 34 3.96 -6.55 -15.24
N ASP A 35 4.61 -6.91 -14.14
CA ASP A 35 4.32 -8.15 -13.43
C ASP A 35 4.10 -7.88 -11.94
N PRO A 36 2.84 -7.88 -11.46
CA PRO A 36 2.57 -7.66 -10.03
C PRO A 36 3.20 -8.68 -9.09
N ALA A 37 3.54 -9.86 -9.57
CA ALA A 37 4.21 -10.87 -8.75
C ALA A 37 5.62 -10.45 -8.33
N THR A 38 6.20 -9.43 -8.96
CA THR A 38 7.52 -8.91 -8.61
C THR A 38 7.49 -7.85 -7.51
N VAL A 39 6.39 -7.75 -6.77
CA VAL A 39 6.25 -6.81 -5.67
C VAL A 39 7.38 -6.99 -4.65
N GLN A 40 7.94 -5.86 -4.15
CA GLN A 40 9.10 -5.87 -3.27
C GLN A 40 8.75 -5.72 -1.79
N VAL A 41 7.49 -5.41 -1.46
CA VAL A 41 7.02 -5.22 -0.09
C VAL A 41 6.27 -6.45 0.42
N GLY A 42 6.89 -7.62 0.29
CA GLY A 42 6.30 -8.88 0.67
C GLY A 42 6.05 -9.76 -0.55
N LYS A 43 5.00 -10.57 -0.48
CA LYS A 43 4.60 -11.45 -1.58
C LYS A 43 3.21 -11.10 -2.04
N LEU A 44 2.97 -11.19 -3.34
CA LEU A 44 1.66 -10.93 -3.90
C LEU A 44 0.65 -11.95 -3.37
N ASP A 45 -0.47 -11.44 -2.85
CA ASP A 45 -1.60 -12.24 -2.40
C ASP A 45 -2.75 -12.16 -3.40
N ASP A 46 -3.02 -10.96 -3.92
CA ASP A 46 -4.10 -10.72 -4.85
C ASP A 46 -3.81 -9.47 -5.69
N ALA A 47 -4.19 -9.50 -6.95
CA ALA A 47 -4.10 -8.34 -7.83
C ALA A 47 -5.30 -8.31 -8.77
N ILE A 48 -6.13 -7.29 -8.63
CA ILE A 48 -7.24 -7.00 -9.55
C ILE A 48 -6.87 -5.69 -10.24
N PRO A 49 -6.49 -5.72 -11.52
CA PRO A 49 -5.99 -4.53 -12.20
C PRO A 49 -6.91 -3.32 -12.04
N GLN A 50 -6.32 -2.18 -11.70
CA GLN A 50 -6.98 -0.90 -11.50
C GLN A 50 -7.97 -0.87 -10.32
N GLN A 51 -8.00 -1.92 -9.49
CA GLN A 51 -8.90 -1.99 -8.34
C GLN A 51 -8.16 -2.25 -7.04
N ARG A 52 -7.36 -3.31 -6.97
CA ARG A 52 -6.76 -3.74 -5.72
C ARG A 52 -5.45 -4.49 -5.91
N LEU A 53 -4.49 -4.20 -5.03
CA LEU A 53 -3.26 -4.97 -4.91
C LEU A 53 -3.08 -5.33 -3.44
N ALA A 54 -2.98 -6.62 -3.13
CA ALA A 54 -2.80 -7.11 -1.77
C ALA A 54 -1.49 -7.88 -1.67
N VAL A 55 -0.73 -7.59 -0.61
CA VAL A 55 0.54 -8.26 -0.33
C VAL A 55 0.57 -8.75 1.11
N ASN A 56 1.26 -9.88 1.32
CA ASN A 56 1.51 -10.45 2.63
C ASN A 56 3.00 -10.46 2.89
N GLY A 57 3.42 -10.26 4.14
CA GLY A 57 4.83 -10.31 4.45
C GLY A 57 5.11 -10.50 5.92
N ARG A 58 6.40 -10.62 6.24
CA ARG A 58 6.93 -10.66 7.59
C ARG A 58 7.97 -9.58 7.72
N HIS A 59 7.95 -8.89 8.85
CA HIS A 59 8.94 -7.86 9.12
C HIS A 59 9.77 -8.27 10.33
N LEU A 60 11.06 -8.55 10.11
CA LEU A 60 12.04 -8.89 11.14
C LEU A 60 11.60 -10.04 12.06
N CYS A 61 10.75 -10.95 11.58
CA CYS A 61 10.19 -12.07 12.35
C CYS A 61 9.33 -11.64 13.56
N PHE A 62 9.05 -10.35 13.73
CA PHE A 62 8.26 -9.82 14.82
C PHE A 62 6.82 -9.51 14.43
N ALA A 63 6.56 -9.35 13.15
CA ALA A 63 5.24 -9.02 12.65
C ALA A 63 4.93 -9.78 11.38
N VAL A 64 3.71 -10.27 11.29
CA VAL A 64 3.13 -10.79 10.05
C VAL A 64 2.10 -9.77 9.62
N TYR A 65 2.13 -9.36 8.35
CA TYR A 65 1.23 -8.31 7.89
C TYR A 65 0.58 -8.64 6.56
N ARG A 66 -0.56 -7.98 6.34
CA ARG A 66 -1.21 -7.90 5.05
C ARG A 66 -1.45 -6.43 4.75
N LEU A 67 -0.99 -5.97 3.60
CA LEU A 67 -1.17 -4.60 3.15
C LEU A 67 -1.97 -4.63 1.86
N VAL A 68 -3.08 -3.89 1.83
CA VAL A 68 -3.99 -3.87 0.68
C VAL A 68 -4.09 -2.43 0.17
N PHE A 69 -3.81 -2.25 -1.10
CA PHE A 69 -4.03 -0.98 -1.79
C PHE A 69 -5.31 -1.09 -2.60
N GLU A 70 -6.20 -0.13 -2.43
CA GLU A 70 -7.45 -0.06 -3.18
C GLU A 70 -7.56 1.29 -3.88
N LEU A 71 -8.06 1.27 -5.11
CA LEU A 71 -8.25 2.45 -5.93
C LEU A 71 -9.75 2.70 -6.09
N ASP A 72 -10.22 3.81 -5.54
CA ASP A 72 -11.63 4.20 -5.62
C ASP A 72 -11.76 5.42 -6.54
N PRO A 73 -12.37 5.28 -7.73
CA PRO A 73 -12.63 6.44 -8.58
C PRO A 73 -13.55 7.41 -7.87
N LYS A 74 -13.26 8.70 -7.97
CA LYS A 74 -14.12 9.74 -7.40
C LYS A 74 -15.33 9.95 -8.31
N ALA A 75 -16.52 10.01 -7.71
CA ALA A 75 -17.75 10.13 -8.45
C ALA A 75 -17.90 11.46 -9.20
N ASP A 76 -17.29 12.52 -8.67
CA ASP A 76 -17.45 13.90 -9.14
C ASP A 76 -16.24 14.44 -9.91
N SER A 77 -15.23 13.61 -10.16
CA SER A 77 -14.01 14.06 -10.80
C SER A 77 -13.30 12.92 -11.53
N SER A 78 -12.23 13.23 -12.27
CA SER A 78 -11.40 12.24 -12.91
C SER A 78 -10.35 11.64 -11.95
N GLY A 79 -10.32 12.11 -10.72
CA GLY A 79 -9.35 11.66 -9.73
C GLY A 79 -9.67 10.33 -9.11
N VAL A 80 -8.74 9.86 -8.29
CA VAL A 80 -8.81 8.57 -7.60
C VAL A 80 -8.48 8.77 -6.13
N ARG A 81 -9.20 8.07 -5.27
CA ARG A 81 -8.81 7.94 -3.88
C ARG A 81 -8.01 6.65 -3.74
N LEU A 82 -6.73 6.78 -3.43
CA LEU A 82 -5.84 5.65 -3.19
C LEU A 82 -5.82 5.36 -1.70
N ARG A 83 -6.21 4.13 -1.33
CA ARG A 83 -6.32 3.71 0.06
C ARG A 83 -5.31 2.60 0.34
N ALA A 84 -4.71 2.65 1.52
CA ALA A 84 -3.83 1.59 2.01
C ALA A 84 -4.39 1.09 3.35
N LEU A 85 -4.76 -0.18 3.38
CA LEU A 85 -5.32 -0.83 4.57
C LEU A 85 -4.33 -1.86 5.08
N THR A 86 -4.10 -1.87 6.40
CA THR A 86 -3.12 -2.75 7.03
C THR A 86 -3.77 -3.65 8.04
N TRP A 87 -3.45 -4.94 7.96
CA TRP A 87 -3.74 -5.95 8.97
C TRP A 87 -2.40 -6.53 9.45
N ALA A 88 -2.29 -6.82 10.72
CA ALA A 88 -1.04 -7.36 11.26
C ALA A 88 -1.28 -8.23 12.49
N ALA A 89 -0.33 -9.12 12.76
CA ALA A 89 -0.23 -9.88 13.99
C ALA A 89 1.21 -9.75 14.52
N PHE A 90 1.33 -9.64 15.84
CA PHE A 90 2.61 -9.43 16.51
C PHE A 90 2.82 -10.56 17.53
N PRO A 91 3.33 -11.72 17.09
CA PRO A 91 3.44 -12.89 17.95
C PRO A 91 4.53 -12.70 19.01
N GLY A 92 4.25 -13.20 20.22
CA GLY A 92 5.22 -13.26 21.32
C GLY A 92 5.48 -11.91 21.97
N VAL A 93 6.39 -11.91 22.94
CA VAL A 93 6.77 -10.71 23.71
C VAL A 93 7.51 -9.71 22.82
N ARG A 94 8.40 -10.21 21.97
CA ARG A 94 9.13 -9.35 21.02
C ARG A 94 8.20 -8.70 20.03
N GLY A 95 7.15 -9.41 19.61
CA GLY A 95 6.15 -8.87 18.72
C GLY A 95 5.38 -7.72 19.37
N LYS A 96 5.02 -7.85 20.65
CA LYS A 96 4.33 -6.78 21.38
C LYS A 96 5.20 -5.52 21.50
N LEU A 97 6.49 -5.69 21.77
CA LEU A 97 7.42 -4.58 21.83
C LEU A 97 7.56 -3.90 20.45
N PHE A 98 7.67 -4.70 19.39
CA PHE A 98 7.74 -4.19 18.04
C PHE A 98 6.47 -3.40 17.69
N ARG A 99 5.30 -3.90 18.10
CA ARG A 99 4.03 -3.18 17.88
C ARG A 99 4.06 -1.80 18.53
N ALA A 100 4.55 -1.73 19.77
CA ALA A 100 4.64 -0.45 20.47
C ALA A 100 5.53 0.55 19.71
N LEU A 101 6.66 0.09 19.20
CA LEU A 101 7.57 0.95 18.44
C LEU A 101 7.03 1.29 17.06
N ALA A 102 6.52 0.31 16.33
CA ALA A 102 6.11 0.50 14.93
C ALA A 102 4.75 1.22 14.80
N ILE A 103 3.78 0.83 15.63
CA ILE A 103 2.41 1.32 15.49
C ILE A 103 2.17 2.51 16.43
N GLU A 104 2.39 2.33 17.72
CA GLU A 104 2.08 3.35 18.73
C GLU A 104 3.02 4.56 18.63
N ALA A 105 4.27 4.36 18.24
CA ALA A 105 5.21 5.45 18.01
C ALA A 105 5.02 6.13 16.65
N GLY A 106 4.14 5.62 15.79
CA GLY A 106 3.80 6.24 14.52
C GLY A 106 4.71 5.90 13.35
N ALA A 107 5.69 5.01 13.53
CA ALA A 107 6.62 4.65 12.46
C ALA A 107 5.90 4.03 11.26
N HIS A 108 4.96 3.11 11.51
CA HIS A 108 4.17 2.48 10.46
C HIS A 108 3.38 3.51 9.67
N ARG A 109 2.70 4.41 10.37
CA ARG A 109 1.89 5.46 9.75
C ARG A 109 2.73 6.35 8.85
N PHE A 110 3.91 6.73 9.31
CA PHE A 110 4.83 7.55 8.53
C PHE A 110 5.25 6.86 7.23
N VAL A 111 5.61 5.59 7.31
CA VAL A 111 6.04 4.80 6.13
C VAL A 111 4.90 4.67 5.12
N VAL A 112 3.70 4.31 5.58
CA VAL A 112 2.54 4.12 4.69
C VAL A 112 2.16 5.44 4.01
N ARG A 113 2.11 6.55 4.76
CA ARG A 113 1.79 7.86 4.19
C ARG A 113 2.81 8.30 3.15
N ARG A 114 4.09 8.06 3.43
CA ARG A 114 5.16 8.39 2.50
C ARG A 114 5.06 7.57 1.21
N MET A 115 4.71 6.30 1.34
CA MET A 115 4.49 5.42 0.20
C MET A 115 3.33 5.89 -0.67
N LEU A 116 2.19 6.23 -0.07
CA LEU A 116 1.04 6.77 -0.79
C LEU A 116 1.38 8.07 -1.51
N LYS A 117 2.10 8.96 -0.84
CA LYS A 117 2.51 10.23 -1.43
C LYS A 117 3.42 10.00 -2.64
N HIS A 118 4.35 9.06 -2.54
CA HIS A 118 5.25 8.75 -3.64
C HIS A 118 4.50 8.19 -4.85
N ILE A 119 3.52 7.31 -4.61
CA ILE A 119 2.67 6.78 -5.68
C ILE A 119 1.90 7.91 -6.37
N ALA A 120 1.31 8.81 -5.58
CA ALA A 120 0.57 9.95 -6.12
C ALA A 120 1.46 10.87 -6.95
N GLU A 121 2.68 11.14 -6.49
CA GLU A 121 3.64 11.95 -7.23
C GLU A 121 4.00 11.32 -8.57
N GLN A 122 4.22 10.02 -8.60
CA GLN A 122 4.52 9.30 -9.84
C GLN A 122 3.33 9.32 -10.81
N ALA A 123 2.12 9.21 -10.31
CA ALA A 123 0.91 9.30 -11.13
C ALA A 123 0.75 10.70 -11.74
N HIS A 124 1.00 11.75 -10.95
CA HIS A 124 0.89 13.14 -11.40
C HIS A 124 1.93 13.45 -12.47
N LEU A 125 3.16 12.98 -12.31
CA LEU A 125 4.23 13.19 -13.29
C LEU A 125 3.86 12.59 -14.64
N ARG A 126 3.27 11.40 -14.67
CA ARG A 126 2.85 10.75 -15.88
C ARG A 126 1.72 11.48 -16.57
N GLY A 127 0.71 11.90 -15.80
CA GLY A 127 -0.39 12.71 -16.32
C GLY A 127 0.09 14.01 -16.94
N ALA A 128 1.03 14.69 -16.32
CA ALA A 128 1.60 15.93 -16.81
C ALA A 128 2.41 15.72 -18.10
N THR A 129 3.07 14.57 -18.24
CA THR A 129 3.88 14.26 -19.41
C THR A 129 3.02 13.96 -20.64
N ILE A 130 1.84 13.40 -20.44
CA ILE A 130 0.93 13.03 -21.51
C ILE A 130 0.03 14.20 -21.91
N GLY A 131 -0.22 15.09 -21.01
CA GLY A 131 -1.06 16.28 -21.23
C GLY A 131 -0.40 17.36 -22.08
#